data_d7afe99959788b83aac9717124643e9c
#
_entry.id   d7afe99959788b83aac9717124643e9c
#
_cell.length_a   1.000
_cell.length_b   1.000
_cell.length_c   1.000
_cell.angle_alpha   90.00
_cell.angle_beta   90.00
_cell.angle_gamma   90.00
#
_symmetry.space_group_name_H-M   'P 1'
#
loop_
_entity.id
_entity.type
_entity.pdbx_description
1 polymer ?
#
loop_
_entity_poly.entity_id
_entity_poly.type
_entity_poly.pdbx_seq_one_letter_code
_entity_poly.pdbx_strand_id
1 'polypeptide(L)'
;MKLTLGQVADWIHAEGEFDTSAEALGYSIDSRTIGAGDLFFAVKGERVDGHDYVETALADGAVAAVVSMRWLKPAMVDEARLLRVPDECEDCVLEAMQKLAHAVRRAWGKRVIGVTGSAGKTTTKECIAEVLSSKFQVLRTEGNYNNHFGLPLTLLRLEMEHDVAVVEMGMNHAGEIRGLAKIAEPDWAVVSNVAAVHLEYFKDGLEGIARAKYELVEALPADGVAFLNADDERVREFGRGMGERAVLFGTSEGAAVRAEAIADHGLRGTEFELEVGDGATHWPMMLRLPGRHNVMNALAAFAVGRRSDVDPLDAMGALERMRPTEKRGNVLTWCGAEIVNDTYNSNPGALDSMVEALRNTKAKRRIVVAGEMLELGPAGGSLHGSCGAAMTGVDVVLGVRGLAKDLVDGARGAGVEAEFVETPEMAGEWLRTNLREGDVVLLKASRGVRLERALEALTVP
;
A
#
# COMPACT_ATOMS: atom_id res chain seq x y z
N MET A 1 -7.70 -5.05 20.55
CA MET A 1 -7.98 -5.52 21.94
C MET A 1 -8.80 -4.44 22.66
N LYS A 2 -9.83 -4.84 23.39
CA LYS A 2 -10.53 -3.92 24.30
C LYS A 2 -9.65 -3.68 25.51
N LEU A 3 -9.44 -2.40 25.82
CA LEU A 3 -8.62 -1.97 26.95
C LEU A 3 -9.44 -1.03 27.82
N THR A 4 -9.30 -1.13 29.16
CA THR A 4 -9.85 -0.10 30.04
C THR A 4 -9.04 1.19 29.91
N LEU A 5 -9.66 2.35 30.17
CA LEU A 5 -8.95 3.63 30.13
C LEU A 5 -7.80 3.67 31.14
N GLY A 6 -7.93 2.93 32.27
CA GLY A 6 -6.83 2.74 33.21
C GLY A 6 -5.62 2.04 32.58
N GLN A 7 -5.84 0.92 31.86
CA GLN A 7 -4.75 0.24 31.15
C GLN A 7 -4.13 1.12 30.05
N VAL A 8 -4.97 1.85 29.32
CA VAL A 8 -4.46 2.81 28.31
C VAL A 8 -3.57 3.85 28.98
N ALA A 9 -4.05 4.49 30.05
CA ALA A 9 -3.30 5.53 30.77
C ALA A 9 -1.96 5.02 31.29
N ASP A 10 -1.93 3.82 31.87
CA ASP A 10 -0.70 3.19 32.36
C ASP A 10 0.33 3.00 31.21
N TRP A 11 -0.12 2.55 30.04
CA TRP A 11 0.77 2.25 28.92
C TRP A 11 1.29 3.49 28.20
N ILE A 12 0.52 4.60 28.21
CA ILE A 12 0.93 5.85 27.57
C ILE A 12 1.38 6.93 28.57
N HIS A 13 1.39 6.60 29.87
CA HIS A 13 1.71 7.53 30.96
C HIS A 13 0.81 8.77 30.98
N ALA A 14 -0.48 8.57 30.73
CA ALA A 14 -1.46 9.64 30.78
C ALA A 14 -1.97 9.88 32.21
N GLU A 15 -2.21 11.16 32.51
CA GLU A 15 -2.80 11.62 33.77
C GLU A 15 -4.21 12.16 33.55
N GLY A 16 -5.03 12.24 34.60
CA GLY A 16 -6.38 12.80 34.55
C GLY A 16 -7.32 12.18 35.59
N GLU A 17 -8.51 12.77 35.68
CA GLU A 17 -9.59 12.30 36.57
C GLU A 17 -10.69 11.64 35.72
N PHE A 18 -10.41 10.49 35.12
CA PHE A 18 -11.32 9.75 34.24
C PHE A 18 -11.74 8.42 34.88
N ASP A 19 -12.83 7.82 34.38
CA ASP A 19 -13.27 6.49 34.80
C ASP A 19 -12.28 5.43 34.26
N THR A 20 -11.42 4.95 35.16
CA THR A 20 -10.40 3.94 34.82
C THR A 20 -10.99 2.58 34.42
N SER A 21 -12.28 2.31 34.73
CA SER A 21 -12.97 1.09 34.38
C SER A 21 -13.69 1.14 33.02
N ALA A 22 -13.90 2.33 32.49
CA ALA A 22 -14.49 2.49 31.16
C ALA A 22 -13.60 1.85 30.08
N GLU A 23 -14.22 1.21 29.07
CA GLU A 23 -13.51 0.49 28.02
C GLU A 23 -13.45 1.32 26.73
N ALA A 24 -12.28 1.34 26.10
CA ALA A 24 -12.11 1.76 24.71
C ALA A 24 -12.48 0.60 23.78
N LEU A 25 -13.52 0.77 22.97
CA LEU A 25 -14.01 -0.23 22.02
C LEU A 25 -13.32 -0.14 20.65
N GLY A 26 -12.79 1.02 20.33
CA GLY A 26 -12.04 1.32 19.12
C GLY A 26 -11.13 2.53 19.33
N TYR A 27 -10.41 2.92 18.28
CA TYR A 27 -9.40 3.97 18.32
C TYR A 27 -9.46 4.81 17.04
N SER A 28 -9.51 6.13 17.18
CA SER A 28 -9.60 7.03 16.01
C SER A 28 -8.78 8.31 16.19
N ILE A 29 -8.33 8.88 15.06
CA ILE A 29 -7.77 10.23 14.95
C ILE A 29 -8.66 11.16 14.11
N ASP A 30 -9.80 10.66 13.62
CA ASP A 30 -10.73 11.40 12.75
C ASP A 30 -12.11 11.48 13.41
N SER A 31 -12.48 12.68 13.88
CA SER A 31 -13.77 12.92 14.55
C SER A 31 -14.99 12.58 13.69
N ARG A 32 -14.86 12.62 12.35
CA ARG A 32 -15.94 12.32 11.41
C ARG A 32 -16.30 10.83 11.33
N THR A 33 -15.41 9.96 11.80
CA THR A 33 -15.55 8.50 11.76
C THR A 33 -15.59 7.86 13.14
N ILE A 34 -15.80 8.66 14.18
CA ILE A 34 -15.89 8.19 15.56
C ILE A 34 -17.07 7.22 15.70
N GLY A 35 -16.77 6.04 16.27
CA GLY A 35 -17.74 5.07 16.73
C GLY A 35 -18.08 5.27 18.22
N ALA A 36 -19.25 4.76 18.63
CA ALA A 36 -19.63 4.78 20.04
C ALA A 36 -18.65 3.95 20.87
N GLY A 37 -18.02 4.58 21.88
CA GLY A 37 -17.02 3.95 22.72
C GLY A 37 -15.58 4.01 22.21
N ASP A 38 -15.31 4.68 21.08
CA ASP A 38 -13.94 4.88 20.60
C ASP A 38 -13.14 5.81 21.53
N LEU A 39 -11.85 5.59 21.62
CA LEU A 39 -10.87 6.52 22.17
C LEU A 39 -10.34 7.40 21.07
N PHE A 40 -10.55 8.72 21.20
CA PHE A 40 -10.08 9.70 20.24
C PHE A 40 -8.66 10.18 20.58
N PHE A 41 -7.74 10.17 19.63
CA PHE A 41 -6.41 10.78 19.77
C PHE A 41 -6.40 12.14 19.07
N ALA A 42 -6.22 13.21 19.81
CA ALA A 42 -6.15 14.58 19.32
C ALA A 42 -4.78 14.87 18.68
N VAL A 43 -4.43 14.15 17.63
CA VAL A 43 -3.12 14.21 16.95
C VAL A 43 -3.03 15.49 16.14
N LYS A 44 -1.84 16.10 16.13
CA LYS A 44 -1.54 17.27 15.30
C LYS A 44 -1.11 16.82 13.91
N GLY A 45 -1.88 17.16 12.88
CA GLY A 45 -1.53 16.95 11.49
C GLY A 45 -0.88 18.18 10.86
N GLU A 46 -0.45 18.07 9.60
CA GLU A 46 0.20 19.18 8.88
C GLU A 46 -0.70 20.42 8.70
N ARG A 47 -2.02 20.26 8.62
CA ARG A 47 -2.99 21.33 8.30
C ARG A 47 -4.03 21.54 9.38
N VAL A 48 -4.15 20.61 10.31
CA VAL A 48 -5.26 20.54 11.25
C VAL A 48 -4.73 20.06 12.59
N ASP A 49 -5.14 20.69 13.68
CA ASP A 49 -4.88 20.20 15.02
C ASP A 49 -6.07 19.39 15.52
N GLY A 50 -5.84 18.12 15.90
CA GLY A 50 -6.87 17.22 16.41
C GLY A 50 -7.54 17.74 17.69
N HIS A 51 -6.84 18.58 18.45
CA HIS A 51 -7.39 19.20 19.66
C HIS A 51 -8.62 20.09 19.39
N ASP A 52 -8.73 20.68 18.19
CA ASP A 52 -9.87 21.49 17.77
C ASP A 52 -11.15 20.65 17.62
N TYR A 53 -11.04 19.33 17.54
CA TYR A 53 -12.13 18.38 17.30
C TYR A 53 -12.48 17.53 18.52
N VAL A 54 -11.85 17.73 19.66
CA VAL A 54 -12.11 16.94 20.87
C VAL A 54 -13.56 17.04 21.30
N GLU A 55 -14.14 18.25 21.34
CA GLU A 55 -15.55 18.46 21.69
C GLU A 55 -16.48 17.67 20.76
N THR A 56 -16.25 17.76 19.45
CA THR A 56 -17.03 17.04 18.42
C THR A 56 -16.90 15.53 18.62
N ALA A 57 -15.67 15.00 18.76
CA ALA A 57 -15.44 13.57 18.95
C ALA A 57 -16.14 13.02 20.20
N LEU A 58 -16.11 13.77 21.31
CA LEU A 58 -16.80 13.40 22.54
C LEU A 58 -18.34 13.48 22.40
N ALA A 59 -18.86 14.45 21.66
CA ALA A 59 -20.30 14.57 21.37
C ALA A 59 -20.78 13.43 20.44
N ASP A 60 -19.95 13.00 19.48
CA ASP A 60 -20.28 11.95 18.50
C ASP A 60 -20.07 10.53 19.08
N GLY A 61 -19.68 10.40 20.35
CA GLY A 61 -19.71 9.11 21.05
C GLY A 61 -18.35 8.54 21.48
N ALA A 62 -17.24 9.27 21.30
CA ALA A 62 -15.97 8.83 21.89
C ALA A 62 -16.11 8.64 23.39
N VAL A 63 -15.56 7.57 23.97
CA VAL A 63 -15.58 7.33 25.41
C VAL A 63 -14.72 8.35 26.15
N ALA A 64 -13.55 8.68 25.57
CA ALA A 64 -12.61 9.67 26.06
C ALA A 64 -11.74 10.21 24.93
N ALA A 65 -10.92 11.23 25.22
CA ALA A 65 -9.92 11.77 24.31
C ALA A 65 -8.54 11.81 24.95
N VAL A 66 -7.51 11.42 24.18
CA VAL A 66 -6.10 11.61 24.54
C VAL A 66 -5.66 12.98 24.02
N VAL A 67 -5.18 13.84 24.90
CA VAL A 67 -4.82 15.23 24.61
C VAL A 67 -3.47 15.58 25.24
N SER A 68 -2.80 16.63 24.71
CA SER A 68 -1.60 17.19 25.32
C SER A 68 -1.90 17.77 26.71
N MET A 69 -0.99 17.61 27.66
CA MET A 69 -1.11 18.19 29.00
C MET A 69 -1.25 19.73 28.98
N ARG A 70 -0.63 20.41 28.01
CA ARG A 70 -0.70 21.87 27.86
C ARG A 70 -1.95 22.36 27.13
N TRP A 71 -2.73 21.46 26.55
CA TRP A 71 -3.94 21.88 25.86
C TRP A 71 -4.95 22.51 26.81
N LEU A 72 -5.37 23.73 26.48
CA LEU A 72 -6.38 24.47 27.24
C LEU A 72 -7.76 24.07 26.72
N LYS A 73 -8.46 23.23 27.49
CA LYS A 73 -9.78 22.74 27.10
C LYS A 73 -10.85 23.84 27.07
N PRO A 74 -11.78 23.81 26.10
CA PRO A 74 -13.01 24.59 26.15
C PRO A 74 -13.85 24.25 27.39
N ALA A 75 -14.63 25.23 27.89
CA ALA A 75 -15.48 25.05 29.07
C ALA A 75 -16.51 23.92 28.93
N MET A 76 -16.92 23.61 27.68
CA MET A 76 -17.92 22.58 27.38
C MET A 76 -17.34 21.15 27.45
N VAL A 77 -16.03 20.97 27.39
CA VAL A 77 -15.39 19.66 27.43
C VAL A 77 -15.29 19.18 28.88
N ASP A 78 -15.79 17.97 29.12
CA ASP A 78 -15.70 17.32 30.43
C ASP A 78 -14.29 16.79 30.71
N GLU A 79 -13.66 17.27 31.78
CA GLU A 79 -12.32 16.84 32.21
C GLU A 79 -12.28 15.34 32.54
N ALA A 80 -13.37 14.78 33.01
CA ALA A 80 -13.48 13.35 33.35
C ALA A 80 -13.43 12.41 32.11
N ARG A 81 -13.34 12.98 30.92
CA ARG A 81 -13.18 12.24 29.66
C ARG A 81 -11.84 12.53 28.96
N LEU A 82 -10.88 13.11 29.67
CA LEU A 82 -9.57 13.46 29.10
C LEU A 82 -8.44 12.65 29.72
N LEU A 83 -7.66 12.00 28.87
CA LEU A 83 -6.36 11.40 29.19
C LEU A 83 -5.28 12.38 28.73
N ARG A 84 -4.57 12.98 29.65
CA ARG A 84 -3.55 13.99 29.38
C ARG A 84 -2.17 13.37 29.31
N VAL A 85 -1.50 13.48 28.17
CA VAL A 85 -0.14 12.95 27.99
C VAL A 85 0.90 14.04 28.19
N PRO A 86 2.08 13.71 28.79
CA PRO A 86 3.18 14.64 28.99
C PRO A 86 3.64 15.28 27.66
N ASP A 87 3.97 16.56 27.72
CA ASP A 87 4.30 17.39 26.56
C ASP A 87 5.82 17.52 26.41
N GLU A 88 6.48 16.36 26.27
CA GLU A 88 7.94 16.25 26.20
C GLU A 88 8.47 16.25 24.76
N CYS A 89 7.60 16.12 23.77
CA CYS A 89 7.93 16.05 22.33
C CYS A 89 7.00 16.92 21.49
N GLU A 90 7.32 17.10 20.21
CA GLU A 90 6.60 17.97 19.28
C GLU A 90 5.15 17.51 19.02
N ASP A 91 4.91 16.20 18.99
CA ASP A 91 3.59 15.59 18.87
C ASP A 91 3.41 14.46 19.91
N CYS A 92 3.17 14.87 21.13
CA CYS A 92 3.05 13.97 22.27
C CYS A 92 1.84 13.02 22.16
N VAL A 93 0.75 13.44 21.51
CA VAL A 93 -0.44 12.59 21.33
C VAL A 93 -0.18 11.50 20.30
N LEU A 94 0.53 11.81 19.21
CA LEU A 94 0.96 10.80 18.25
C LEU A 94 1.92 9.80 18.87
N GLU A 95 2.90 10.27 19.63
CA GLU A 95 3.83 9.38 20.34
C GLU A 95 3.10 8.47 21.36
N ALA A 96 2.11 9.00 22.06
CA ALA A 96 1.26 8.22 22.97
C ALA A 96 0.48 7.14 22.20
N MET A 97 -0.11 7.46 21.05
CA MET A 97 -0.79 6.48 20.20
C MET A 97 0.18 5.38 19.70
N GLN A 98 1.40 5.73 19.32
CA GLN A 98 2.43 4.78 18.91
C GLN A 98 2.89 3.89 20.08
N LYS A 99 3.07 4.44 21.29
CA LYS A 99 3.37 3.68 22.50
C LYS A 99 2.25 2.69 22.84
N LEU A 100 0.98 3.13 22.73
CA LEU A 100 -0.16 2.25 22.95
C LEU A 100 -0.19 1.11 21.94
N ALA A 101 0.00 1.41 20.65
CA ALA A 101 0.02 0.41 19.59
C ALA A 101 1.15 -0.62 19.77
N HIS A 102 2.33 -0.16 20.18
CA HIS A 102 3.44 -1.04 20.54
C HIS A 102 3.11 -1.93 21.73
N ALA A 103 2.51 -1.37 22.79
CA ALA A 103 2.11 -2.13 23.98
C ALA A 103 1.05 -3.20 23.63
N VAL A 104 0.05 -2.84 22.80
CA VAL A 104 -0.94 -3.78 22.25
C VAL A 104 -0.26 -4.89 21.44
N ARG A 105 0.68 -4.54 20.54
CA ARG A 105 1.46 -5.50 19.76
C ARG A 105 2.18 -6.51 20.68
N ARG A 106 2.83 -6.02 21.71
CA ARG A 106 3.56 -6.87 22.67
C ARG A 106 2.65 -7.73 23.52
N ALA A 107 1.53 -7.17 23.99
CA ALA A 107 0.55 -7.92 24.78
C ALA A 107 -0.13 -9.02 23.93
N TRP A 108 -0.38 -8.78 22.62
CA TRP A 108 -0.90 -9.78 21.70
C TRP A 108 0.12 -10.90 21.40
N GLY A 109 1.41 -10.60 21.25
CA GLY A 109 2.54 -11.51 21.30
C GLY A 109 2.65 -12.52 20.14
N LYS A 110 1.79 -12.44 19.09
CA LYS A 110 1.85 -13.36 17.94
C LYS A 110 2.59 -12.72 16.76
N ARG A 111 2.64 -13.41 15.62
CA ARG A 111 3.49 -13.05 14.47
C ARG A 111 3.02 -11.80 13.74
N VAL A 112 3.96 -10.89 13.49
CA VAL A 112 3.79 -9.73 12.59
C VAL A 112 4.67 -9.90 11.36
N ILE A 113 4.08 -9.70 10.17
CA ILE A 113 4.75 -9.72 8.88
C ILE A 113 4.73 -8.30 8.32
N GLY A 114 5.92 -7.67 8.25
CA GLY A 114 6.08 -6.35 7.64
C GLY A 114 6.26 -6.46 6.13
N VAL A 115 5.56 -5.63 5.35
CA VAL A 115 5.64 -5.61 3.89
C VAL A 115 6.08 -4.24 3.41
N THR A 116 7.18 -4.15 2.67
CA THR A 116 7.65 -2.93 2.03
C THR A 116 8.08 -3.14 0.58
N GLY A 117 8.41 -2.06 -0.11
CA GLY A 117 8.87 -2.03 -1.50
C GLY A 117 8.55 -0.69 -2.15
N SER A 118 9.11 -0.44 -3.31
CA SER A 118 8.81 0.76 -4.10
C SER A 118 7.42 0.68 -4.73
N ALA A 119 7.08 -0.47 -5.30
CA ALA A 119 5.79 -0.76 -5.91
C ALA A 119 5.25 -2.11 -5.42
N GLY A 120 3.95 -2.32 -5.55
CA GLY A 120 3.31 -3.61 -5.24
C GLY A 120 3.03 -3.89 -3.76
N LYS A 121 3.47 -3.06 -2.81
CA LYS A 121 3.28 -3.26 -1.36
C LYS A 121 1.87 -3.72 -0.98
N THR A 122 0.87 -2.94 -1.36
CA THR A 122 -0.53 -3.23 -1.01
C THR A 122 -1.00 -4.53 -1.63
N THR A 123 -0.71 -4.75 -2.93
CA THR A 123 -1.09 -6.00 -3.59
C THR A 123 -0.38 -7.20 -2.97
N THR A 124 0.92 -7.10 -2.67
CA THR A 124 1.68 -8.14 -1.95
C THR A 124 1.05 -8.44 -0.59
N LYS A 125 0.74 -7.41 0.19
CA LYS A 125 0.07 -7.53 1.49
C LYS A 125 -1.30 -8.22 1.35
N GLU A 126 -2.12 -7.83 0.36
CA GLU A 126 -3.41 -8.48 0.10
C GLU A 126 -3.23 -9.95 -0.30
N CYS A 127 -2.29 -10.26 -1.20
CA CYS A 127 -1.98 -11.64 -1.59
C CYS A 127 -1.58 -12.49 -0.37
N ILE A 128 -0.69 -11.96 0.49
CA ILE A 128 -0.25 -12.64 1.71
C ILE A 128 -1.43 -12.87 2.65
N ALA A 129 -2.25 -11.85 2.87
CA ALA A 129 -3.40 -11.94 3.75
C ALA A 129 -4.41 -12.98 3.25
N GLU A 130 -4.71 -13.02 1.94
CA GLU A 130 -5.62 -14.01 1.35
C GLU A 130 -5.07 -15.45 1.47
N VAL A 131 -3.78 -15.65 1.21
CA VAL A 131 -3.12 -16.95 1.38
C VAL A 131 -3.19 -17.40 2.84
N LEU A 132 -2.82 -16.54 3.78
CA LEU A 132 -2.82 -16.87 5.20
C LEU A 132 -4.24 -17.08 5.75
N SER A 133 -5.24 -16.36 5.22
CA SER A 133 -6.65 -16.48 5.64
C SER A 133 -7.27 -17.85 5.33
N SER A 134 -6.62 -18.68 4.50
CA SER A 134 -7.03 -20.07 4.32
C SER A 134 -6.81 -20.93 5.58
N LYS A 135 -5.99 -20.48 6.52
CA LYS A 135 -5.62 -21.23 7.73
C LYS A 135 -5.71 -20.44 9.02
N PHE A 136 -5.59 -19.10 8.97
CA PHE A 136 -5.43 -18.22 10.12
C PHE A 136 -6.46 -17.09 10.13
N GLN A 137 -6.74 -16.55 11.31
CA GLN A 137 -7.40 -15.25 11.46
C GLN A 137 -6.37 -14.14 11.27
N VAL A 138 -6.49 -13.38 10.17
CA VAL A 138 -5.48 -12.42 9.74
C VAL A 138 -5.94 -10.99 9.98
N LEU A 139 -5.18 -10.21 10.77
CA LEU A 139 -5.24 -8.75 10.72
C LEU A 139 -4.40 -8.26 9.55
N ARG A 140 -4.92 -7.33 8.74
CA ARG A 140 -4.15 -6.66 7.69
C ARG A 140 -4.33 -5.15 7.71
N THR A 141 -3.32 -4.42 7.23
CA THR A 141 -3.44 -2.98 6.98
C THR A 141 -4.58 -2.71 6.00
N GLU A 142 -5.50 -1.84 6.36
CA GLU A 142 -6.56 -1.35 5.48
C GLU A 142 -6.13 -0.11 4.71
N GLY A 143 -6.58 -0.01 3.45
CA GLY A 143 -6.30 1.14 2.62
C GLY A 143 -4.80 1.45 2.51
N ASN A 144 -4.41 2.66 2.91
CA ASN A 144 -3.04 3.17 2.92
C ASN A 144 -2.54 3.50 4.34
N TYR A 145 -3.03 2.82 5.36
CA TYR A 145 -2.59 3.01 6.76
C TYR A 145 -1.20 2.43 7.01
N ASN A 146 -0.21 2.88 6.22
CA ASN A 146 1.14 2.35 6.15
C ASN A 146 2.24 3.31 6.65
N ASN A 147 1.86 4.43 7.27
CA ASN A 147 2.74 5.45 7.80
C ASN A 147 2.66 5.54 9.33
N HIS A 148 3.32 6.54 9.93
CA HIS A 148 3.41 6.78 11.38
C HIS A 148 2.07 7.09 12.08
N PHE A 149 0.98 7.36 11.34
CA PHE A 149 -0.39 7.43 11.84
C PHE A 149 -1.14 6.12 11.62
N GLY A 150 -1.07 5.58 10.42
CA GLY A 150 -1.89 4.45 9.98
C GLY A 150 -1.45 3.10 10.54
N LEU A 151 -0.13 2.85 10.65
CA LEU A 151 0.37 1.61 11.24
C LEU A 151 -0.06 1.44 12.71
N PRO A 152 0.08 2.45 13.59
CA PRO A 152 -0.46 2.37 14.96
C PRO A 152 -1.95 2.05 15.00
N LEU A 153 -2.77 2.75 14.21
CA LEU A 153 -4.20 2.47 14.12
C LEU A 153 -4.50 1.05 13.67
N THR A 154 -3.70 0.50 12.74
CA THR A 154 -3.83 -0.90 12.33
C THR A 154 -3.53 -1.85 13.50
N LEU A 155 -2.45 -1.64 14.25
CA LEU A 155 -2.06 -2.49 15.38
C LEU A 155 -3.04 -2.40 16.55
N LEU A 156 -3.65 -1.23 16.79
CA LEU A 156 -4.69 -1.05 17.81
C LEU A 156 -5.95 -1.87 17.54
N ARG A 157 -6.14 -2.38 16.31
CA ARG A 157 -7.23 -3.30 15.94
C ARG A 157 -6.90 -4.76 16.21
N LEU A 158 -5.72 -5.08 16.75
CA LEU A 158 -5.39 -6.45 17.15
C LEU A 158 -6.37 -6.96 18.21
N GLU A 159 -6.88 -8.17 17.96
CA GLU A 159 -7.71 -8.94 18.88
C GLU A 159 -7.04 -10.28 19.17
N MET A 160 -7.37 -10.89 20.31
CA MET A 160 -6.75 -12.18 20.71
C MET A 160 -7.04 -13.31 19.72
N GLU A 161 -8.14 -13.21 18.97
CA GLU A 161 -8.56 -14.14 17.92
C GLU A 161 -7.67 -14.09 16.67
N HIS A 162 -7.04 -12.96 16.37
CA HIS A 162 -6.09 -12.88 15.27
C HIS A 162 -4.88 -13.78 15.56
N ASP A 163 -4.43 -14.53 14.55
CA ASP A 163 -3.27 -15.43 14.63
C ASP A 163 -2.02 -14.81 14.04
N VAL A 164 -2.18 -13.89 13.07
CA VAL A 164 -1.09 -13.22 12.38
C VAL A 164 -1.54 -11.81 11.94
N ALA A 165 -0.60 -10.88 11.95
CA ALA A 165 -0.80 -9.53 11.40
C ALA A 165 0.10 -9.31 10.17
N VAL A 166 -0.48 -8.80 9.08
CA VAL A 166 0.23 -8.42 7.85
C VAL A 166 0.15 -6.90 7.71
N VAL A 167 1.27 -6.21 7.98
CA VAL A 167 1.30 -4.76 8.03
C VAL A 167 2.15 -4.18 6.91
N GLU A 168 1.57 -3.23 6.17
CA GLU A 168 2.25 -2.48 5.14
C GLU A 168 3.08 -1.36 5.76
N MET A 169 4.34 -1.19 5.33
CA MET A 169 5.24 -0.14 5.79
C MET A 169 5.70 0.70 4.58
N GLY A 170 5.15 1.89 4.48
CA GLY A 170 5.50 2.90 3.49
C GLY A 170 6.60 3.83 3.99
N MET A 171 7.26 4.54 3.06
CA MET A 171 8.21 5.60 3.39
C MET A 171 8.32 6.62 2.26
N ASN A 172 8.60 7.85 2.63
CA ASN A 172 9.09 8.92 1.76
C ASN A 172 10.54 9.28 2.08
N HIS A 173 10.99 9.08 3.34
CA HIS A 173 12.32 9.43 3.82
C HIS A 173 13.02 8.23 4.49
N ALA A 174 14.36 8.30 4.55
CA ALA A 174 15.15 7.35 5.33
C ALA A 174 14.79 7.43 6.82
N GLY A 175 14.79 6.28 7.51
CA GLY A 175 14.47 6.15 8.93
C GLY A 175 12.97 5.94 9.23
N GLU A 176 12.06 6.20 8.28
CA GLU A 176 10.63 6.02 8.51
C GLU A 176 10.26 4.55 8.69
N ILE A 177 10.80 3.64 7.85
CA ILE A 177 10.57 2.19 8.02
C ILE A 177 11.12 1.71 9.35
N ARG A 178 12.29 2.17 9.77
CA ARG A 178 12.87 1.86 11.08
C ARG A 178 11.96 2.32 12.22
N GLY A 179 11.35 3.51 12.10
CA GLY A 179 10.36 4.01 13.05
C GLY A 179 9.14 3.10 13.14
N LEU A 180 8.58 2.73 11.99
CA LEU A 180 7.43 1.82 11.91
C LEU A 180 7.77 0.42 12.44
N ALA A 181 8.95 -0.10 12.12
CA ALA A 181 9.41 -1.39 12.58
C ALA A 181 9.60 -1.43 14.12
N LYS A 182 10.02 -0.33 14.74
CA LYS A 182 10.10 -0.24 16.21
C LYS A 182 8.72 -0.34 16.86
N ILE A 183 7.66 0.14 16.22
CA ILE A 183 6.29 0.07 16.73
C ILE A 183 5.72 -1.34 16.53
N ALA A 184 5.93 -1.92 15.35
CA ALA A 184 5.33 -3.19 14.96
C ALA A 184 6.14 -4.42 15.42
N GLU A 185 7.44 -4.28 15.67
CA GLU A 185 8.37 -5.38 15.95
C GLU A 185 8.11 -6.58 15.03
N PRO A 186 8.35 -6.46 13.70
CA PRO A 186 8.01 -7.52 12.77
C PRO A 186 8.90 -8.75 12.98
N ASP A 187 8.28 -9.93 12.98
CA ASP A 187 8.98 -11.21 13.03
C ASP A 187 9.49 -11.60 11.65
N TRP A 188 8.74 -11.22 10.61
CA TRP A 188 9.06 -11.48 9.21
C TRP A 188 8.99 -10.22 8.38
N ALA A 189 9.85 -10.14 7.36
CA ALA A 189 9.90 -9.05 6.39
C ALA A 189 9.63 -9.55 4.98
N VAL A 190 8.88 -8.80 4.20
CA VAL A 190 8.70 -9.01 2.76
C VAL A 190 9.12 -7.75 2.03
N VAL A 191 10.07 -7.86 1.09
CA VAL A 191 10.53 -6.74 0.27
C VAL A 191 10.27 -7.05 -1.20
N SER A 192 9.34 -6.30 -1.82
CA SER A 192 8.90 -6.56 -3.20
C SER A 192 9.91 -6.09 -4.24
N ASN A 193 10.38 -4.86 -4.16
CA ASN A 193 11.34 -4.28 -5.11
C ASN A 193 11.91 -2.94 -4.63
N VAL A 194 12.98 -2.50 -5.33
CA VAL A 194 13.58 -1.16 -5.23
C VAL A 194 13.50 -0.49 -6.61
N ALA A 195 12.71 0.57 -6.74
CA ALA A 195 12.55 1.31 -7.99
C ALA A 195 12.58 2.83 -7.74
N ALA A 196 12.66 3.58 -8.81
CA ALA A 196 12.73 5.04 -8.83
C ALA A 196 11.39 5.68 -8.40
N VAL A 197 11.16 5.72 -7.09
CA VAL A 197 10.03 6.42 -6.45
C VAL A 197 10.58 7.33 -5.35
N HIS A 198 9.91 8.44 -5.08
CA HIS A 198 10.35 9.39 -4.04
C HIS A 198 11.79 9.92 -4.23
N LEU A 199 12.31 9.92 -5.49
CA LEU A 199 13.68 10.30 -5.80
C LEU A 199 14.06 11.69 -5.31
N GLU A 200 13.10 12.61 -5.21
CA GLU A 200 13.33 13.97 -4.72
C GLU A 200 13.83 14.02 -3.27
N TYR A 201 13.52 13.00 -2.46
CA TYR A 201 13.93 12.90 -1.06
C TYR A 201 15.23 12.13 -0.83
N PHE A 202 15.78 11.48 -1.89
CA PHE A 202 16.97 10.64 -1.77
C PHE A 202 18.12 11.16 -2.64
N LYS A 203 19.09 11.84 -2.02
CA LYS A 203 20.28 12.38 -2.71
C LYS A 203 21.11 11.30 -3.39
N ASP A 204 21.13 10.09 -2.81
CA ASP A 204 21.86 8.93 -3.32
C ASP A 204 21.00 8.09 -4.30
N GLY A 205 19.87 8.61 -4.76
CA GLY A 205 19.00 7.96 -5.73
C GLY A 205 18.51 6.57 -5.26
N LEU A 206 18.61 5.58 -6.14
CA LEU A 206 18.16 4.20 -5.87
C LEU A 206 18.87 3.55 -4.68
N GLU A 207 20.15 3.85 -4.45
CA GLU A 207 20.90 3.30 -3.31
C GLU A 207 20.37 3.82 -1.97
N GLY A 208 19.95 5.09 -1.92
CA GLY A 208 19.27 5.67 -0.75
C GLY A 208 17.95 4.99 -0.47
N ILE A 209 17.14 4.74 -1.53
CA ILE A 209 15.86 4.04 -1.43
C ILE A 209 16.08 2.59 -0.97
N ALA A 210 17.10 1.90 -1.51
CA ALA A 210 17.44 0.53 -1.11
C ALA A 210 17.78 0.46 0.37
N ARG A 211 18.67 1.34 0.86
CA ARG A 211 19.02 1.41 2.29
C ARG A 211 17.81 1.65 3.18
N ALA A 212 16.92 2.56 2.79
CA ALA A 212 15.70 2.82 3.56
C ALA A 212 14.76 1.61 3.62
N LYS A 213 14.65 0.81 2.55
CA LYS A 213 13.86 -0.43 2.58
C LYS A 213 14.53 -1.57 3.33
N TYR A 214 15.86 -1.61 3.32
CA TYR A 214 16.64 -2.57 4.10
C TYR A 214 16.39 -2.41 5.62
N GLU A 215 15.99 -1.23 6.09
CA GLU A 215 15.64 -0.98 7.50
C GLU A 215 14.61 -1.97 8.05
N LEU A 216 13.71 -2.50 7.19
CA LEU A 216 12.76 -3.54 7.60
C LEU A 216 13.47 -4.88 7.90
N VAL A 217 14.43 -5.26 7.07
CA VAL A 217 15.21 -6.50 7.25
C VAL A 217 16.15 -6.37 8.44
N GLU A 218 16.75 -5.20 8.61
CA GLU A 218 17.64 -4.85 9.73
C GLU A 218 16.93 -4.91 11.09
N ALA A 219 15.63 -4.63 11.11
CA ALA A 219 14.81 -4.64 12.32
C ALA A 219 14.35 -6.04 12.75
N LEU A 220 14.60 -7.07 11.96
CA LEU A 220 14.16 -8.44 12.28
C LEU A 220 14.92 -9.00 13.49
N PRO A 221 14.25 -9.80 14.34
CA PRO A 221 14.93 -10.56 15.40
C PRO A 221 15.91 -11.60 14.83
N ALA A 222 16.75 -12.16 15.69
CA ALA A 222 17.80 -13.11 15.29
C ALA A 222 17.28 -14.36 14.55
N ASP A 223 16.06 -14.78 14.82
CA ASP A 223 15.34 -15.88 14.17
C ASP A 223 14.33 -15.41 13.09
N GLY A 224 14.29 -14.10 12.83
CA GLY A 224 13.39 -13.49 11.86
C GLY A 224 13.68 -13.93 10.42
N VAL A 225 12.66 -13.95 9.57
CA VAL A 225 12.73 -14.41 8.17
C VAL A 225 12.48 -13.26 7.22
N ALA A 226 13.30 -13.15 6.17
CA ALA A 226 13.13 -12.17 5.10
C ALA A 226 12.71 -12.87 3.78
N PHE A 227 11.61 -12.46 3.20
CA PHE A 227 11.16 -12.88 1.86
C PHE A 227 11.55 -11.80 0.86
N LEU A 228 12.44 -12.13 -0.06
CA LEU A 228 13.15 -11.18 -0.89
C LEU A 228 12.99 -11.50 -2.37
N ASN A 229 12.72 -10.49 -3.18
CA ASN A 229 12.63 -10.62 -4.62
C ASN A 229 14.02 -10.91 -5.22
N ALA A 230 14.20 -12.11 -5.78
CA ALA A 230 15.43 -12.56 -6.41
C ALA A 230 15.75 -11.82 -7.73
N ASP A 231 14.72 -11.29 -8.39
CA ASP A 231 14.85 -10.60 -9.68
C ASP A 231 15.28 -9.13 -9.51
N ASP A 232 15.25 -8.61 -8.29
CA ASP A 232 15.82 -7.30 -7.93
C ASP A 232 17.16 -7.50 -7.22
N GLU A 233 18.25 -7.13 -7.88
CA GLU A 233 19.61 -7.35 -7.39
C GLU A 233 19.85 -6.72 -6.00
N ARG A 234 19.29 -5.51 -5.76
CA ARG A 234 19.41 -4.83 -4.46
C ARG A 234 18.66 -5.56 -3.37
N VAL A 235 17.44 -6.00 -3.67
CA VAL A 235 16.61 -6.74 -2.71
C VAL A 235 17.23 -8.10 -2.40
N ARG A 236 17.77 -8.80 -3.41
CA ARG A 236 18.47 -10.07 -3.23
C ARG A 236 19.66 -9.94 -2.27
N GLU A 237 20.42 -8.85 -2.37
CA GLU A 237 21.57 -8.57 -1.49
C GLU A 237 21.17 -8.35 -0.02
N PHE A 238 19.93 -7.97 0.27
CA PHE A 238 19.43 -7.83 1.64
C PHE A 238 19.48 -9.16 2.43
N GLY A 239 19.46 -10.30 1.75
CA GLY A 239 19.57 -11.63 2.34
C GLY A 239 20.98 -12.07 2.66
N ARG A 240 22.01 -11.26 2.34
CA ARG A 240 23.41 -11.63 2.56
C ARG A 240 23.68 -11.94 4.05
N GLY A 241 24.18 -13.13 4.33
CA GLY A 241 24.48 -13.59 5.67
C GLY A 241 23.29 -14.12 6.49
N MET A 242 22.07 -14.10 5.95
CA MET A 242 20.90 -14.62 6.64
C MET A 242 20.74 -16.15 6.52
N GLY A 243 21.42 -16.80 5.56
CA GLY A 243 21.29 -18.25 5.33
C GLY A 243 19.84 -18.63 4.97
N GLU A 244 19.33 -19.69 5.58
CA GLU A 244 17.95 -20.19 5.37
C GLU A 244 16.84 -19.22 5.84
N ARG A 245 17.19 -18.14 6.52
CA ARG A 245 16.25 -17.09 6.91
C ARG A 245 15.97 -16.10 5.78
N ALA A 246 16.72 -16.13 4.69
CA ALA A 246 16.44 -15.41 3.46
C ALA A 246 15.73 -16.36 2.48
N VAL A 247 14.44 -16.17 2.28
CA VAL A 247 13.62 -16.93 1.33
C VAL A 247 13.48 -16.10 0.06
N LEU A 248 14.12 -16.54 -1.03
CA LEU A 248 14.09 -15.86 -2.31
C LEU A 248 12.86 -16.30 -3.11
N PHE A 249 12.17 -15.34 -3.73
CA PHE A 249 11.09 -15.59 -4.68
C PHE A 249 11.33 -14.79 -5.97
N GLY A 250 10.94 -15.31 -7.12
CA GLY A 250 11.15 -14.63 -8.40
C GLY A 250 11.04 -15.52 -9.61
N THR A 251 11.59 -15.07 -10.74
CA THR A 251 11.74 -15.86 -11.98
C THR A 251 13.19 -16.34 -12.17
N SER A 252 14.13 -15.79 -11.41
CA SER A 252 15.55 -16.10 -11.49
C SER A 252 15.88 -17.49 -10.93
N GLU A 253 16.88 -18.15 -11.52
CA GLU A 253 17.44 -19.39 -10.97
C GLU A 253 17.90 -19.21 -9.52
N GLY A 254 17.61 -20.20 -8.68
CA GLY A 254 17.94 -20.17 -7.25
C GLY A 254 16.90 -19.50 -6.36
N ALA A 255 15.78 -19.00 -6.90
CA ALA A 255 14.63 -18.64 -6.10
C ALA A 255 13.98 -19.89 -5.49
N ALA A 256 13.66 -19.86 -4.19
CA ALA A 256 13.01 -20.96 -3.49
C ALA A 256 11.53 -21.14 -3.90
N VAL A 257 10.92 -20.08 -4.41
CA VAL A 257 9.59 -20.07 -5.02
C VAL A 257 9.70 -19.32 -6.34
N ARG A 258 9.49 -20.03 -7.44
CA ARG A 258 9.79 -19.54 -8.79
C ARG A 258 8.58 -19.62 -9.71
N ALA A 259 8.44 -18.68 -10.63
CA ALA A 259 7.52 -18.76 -11.74
C ALA A 259 8.27 -19.02 -13.06
N GLU A 260 7.81 -20.01 -13.79
CA GLU A 260 8.28 -20.35 -15.12
C GLU A 260 7.15 -20.35 -16.14
N ALA A 261 7.48 -20.47 -17.44
CA ALA A 261 6.50 -20.54 -18.55
C ALA A 261 5.42 -19.45 -18.49
N ILE A 262 5.81 -18.22 -18.14
CA ILE A 262 4.87 -17.12 -17.91
C ILE A 262 4.22 -16.69 -19.22
N ALA A 263 2.90 -16.84 -19.31
CA ALA A 263 2.05 -16.39 -20.42
C ALA A 263 1.16 -15.23 -19.96
N ASP A 264 1.41 -14.03 -20.47
CA ASP A 264 0.64 -12.83 -20.16
C ASP A 264 -0.59 -12.72 -21.08
N HIS A 265 -1.79 -12.75 -20.48
CA HIS A 265 -3.08 -12.59 -21.15
C HIS A 265 -3.63 -11.16 -20.99
N GLY A 266 -2.75 -10.21 -20.71
CA GLY A 266 -3.08 -8.80 -20.53
C GLY A 266 -3.93 -8.54 -19.31
N LEU A 267 -5.05 -7.87 -19.51
CA LEU A 267 -5.97 -7.54 -18.40
C LEU A 267 -6.74 -8.73 -17.83
N ARG A 268 -6.65 -9.90 -18.49
CA ARG A 268 -7.26 -11.14 -18.00
C ARG A 268 -6.41 -11.85 -16.96
N GLY A 269 -5.15 -11.41 -16.81
CA GLY A 269 -4.20 -11.98 -15.86
C GLY A 269 -3.04 -12.72 -16.53
N THR A 270 -2.37 -13.55 -15.76
CA THR A 270 -1.14 -14.23 -16.20
C THR A 270 -1.18 -15.70 -15.78
N GLU A 271 -0.92 -16.60 -16.73
CA GLU A 271 -0.67 -18.02 -16.48
C GLU A 271 0.81 -18.25 -16.29
N PHE A 272 1.18 -19.14 -15.38
CA PHE A 272 2.56 -19.55 -15.17
C PHE A 272 2.63 -20.90 -14.46
N GLU A 273 3.79 -21.54 -14.52
CA GLU A 273 4.11 -22.71 -13.71
C GLU A 273 4.82 -22.26 -12.44
N LEU A 274 4.25 -22.64 -11.29
CA LEU A 274 4.82 -22.37 -9.97
C LEU A 274 5.74 -23.53 -9.60
N GLU A 275 7.01 -23.25 -9.42
CA GLU A 275 8.05 -24.20 -8.98
C GLU A 275 8.45 -23.90 -7.54
N VAL A 276 8.66 -24.95 -6.74
CA VAL A 276 9.08 -24.81 -5.34
C VAL A 276 10.21 -25.80 -5.02
N GLY A 277 11.27 -25.29 -4.43
CA GLY A 277 12.39 -26.10 -3.94
C GLY A 277 13.39 -26.46 -5.03
N ASP A 278 13.59 -27.77 -5.26
CA ASP A 278 14.62 -28.33 -6.14
C ASP A 278 14.13 -28.59 -7.59
N GLY A 279 13.03 -27.99 -7.98
CA GLY A 279 12.46 -28.19 -9.33
C GLY A 279 11.66 -29.48 -9.51
N ALA A 280 11.40 -30.22 -8.45
CA ALA A 280 10.67 -31.50 -8.55
C ALA A 280 9.15 -31.33 -8.64
N THR A 281 8.62 -30.19 -8.27
CA THR A 281 7.16 -29.98 -8.22
C THR A 281 6.78 -28.69 -8.94
N HIS A 282 5.94 -28.84 -9.97
CA HIS A 282 5.38 -27.74 -10.75
C HIS A 282 3.86 -27.76 -10.66
N TRP A 283 3.26 -26.58 -10.44
CA TRP A 283 1.81 -26.42 -10.45
C TRP A 283 1.40 -25.34 -11.45
N PRO A 284 0.49 -25.61 -12.39
CA PRO A 284 -0.09 -24.59 -13.25
C PRO A 284 -0.91 -23.62 -12.40
N MET A 285 -0.77 -22.34 -12.64
CA MET A 285 -1.45 -21.29 -11.90
C MET A 285 -1.97 -20.20 -12.83
N MET A 286 -3.22 -19.76 -12.61
CA MET A 286 -3.83 -18.63 -13.30
C MET A 286 -4.10 -17.49 -12.32
N LEU A 287 -3.27 -16.45 -12.35
CA LEU A 287 -3.46 -15.25 -11.54
C LEU A 287 -4.33 -14.24 -12.31
N ARG A 288 -5.49 -13.89 -11.77
CA ARG A 288 -6.47 -12.98 -12.41
C ARG A 288 -6.28 -11.50 -12.03
N LEU A 289 -5.05 -11.11 -11.76
CA LEU A 289 -4.63 -9.73 -11.55
C LEU A 289 -3.89 -9.23 -12.81
N PRO A 290 -4.23 -8.05 -13.35
CA PRO A 290 -3.63 -7.54 -14.58
C PRO A 290 -2.15 -7.16 -14.38
N GLY A 291 -1.33 -7.52 -15.37
CA GLY A 291 0.09 -7.17 -15.40
C GLY A 291 1.02 -8.20 -14.75
N ARG A 292 2.09 -8.52 -15.47
CA ARG A 292 3.10 -9.52 -15.10
C ARG A 292 3.74 -9.28 -13.73
N HIS A 293 3.83 -8.01 -13.29
CA HIS A 293 4.37 -7.66 -11.96
C HIS A 293 3.58 -8.30 -10.80
N ASN A 294 2.30 -8.67 -11.01
CA ASN A 294 1.51 -9.35 -9.99
C ASN A 294 1.92 -10.80 -9.77
N VAL A 295 2.64 -11.42 -10.71
CA VAL A 295 3.27 -12.73 -10.48
C VAL A 295 4.23 -12.64 -9.30
N MET A 296 5.07 -11.59 -9.22
CA MET A 296 5.99 -11.39 -8.09
C MET A 296 5.24 -11.25 -6.75
N ASN A 297 4.11 -10.53 -6.75
CA ASN A 297 3.28 -10.37 -5.56
C ASN A 297 2.69 -11.72 -5.10
N ALA A 298 2.25 -12.56 -6.04
CA ALA A 298 1.73 -13.91 -5.77
C ALA A 298 2.83 -14.85 -5.27
N LEU A 299 4.04 -14.82 -5.87
CA LEU A 299 5.19 -15.63 -5.42
C LEU A 299 5.60 -15.28 -3.98
N ALA A 300 5.67 -13.98 -3.65
CA ALA A 300 5.93 -13.53 -2.28
C ALA A 300 4.90 -14.10 -1.30
N ALA A 301 3.62 -14.03 -1.65
CA ALA A 301 2.54 -14.53 -0.80
C ALA A 301 2.58 -16.06 -0.66
N PHE A 302 2.85 -16.77 -1.74
CA PHE A 302 3.01 -18.22 -1.71
C PHE A 302 4.22 -18.63 -0.82
N ALA A 303 5.34 -17.93 -0.93
CA ALA A 303 6.54 -18.16 -0.10
C ALA A 303 6.23 -17.99 1.40
N VAL A 304 5.50 -16.91 1.76
CA VAL A 304 5.02 -16.66 3.13
C VAL A 304 4.07 -17.76 3.59
N GLY A 305 3.11 -18.16 2.75
CA GLY A 305 2.16 -19.26 3.02
C GLY A 305 2.87 -20.57 3.30
N ARG A 306 3.82 -20.94 2.45
CA ARG A 306 4.64 -22.16 2.62
C ARG A 306 5.39 -22.15 3.96
N ARG A 307 6.00 -21.03 4.33
CA ARG A 307 6.73 -20.88 5.59
C ARG A 307 5.81 -20.89 6.82
N SER A 308 4.49 -20.65 6.59
CA SER A 308 3.42 -20.69 7.60
C SER A 308 2.69 -22.04 7.62
N ASP A 309 3.18 -23.06 6.90
CA ASP A 309 2.54 -24.38 6.77
C ASP A 309 1.08 -24.29 6.23
N VAL A 310 0.82 -23.34 5.32
CA VAL A 310 -0.41 -23.31 4.52
C VAL A 310 -0.29 -24.40 3.44
N ASP A 311 -1.36 -25.16 3.22
CA ASP A 311 -1.40 -26.15 2.14
C ASP A 311 -1.19 -25.46 0.78
N PRO A 312 -0.31 -25.98 -0.10
CA PRO A 312 -0.03 -25.37 -1.40
C PRO A 312 -1.27 -25.16 -2.26
N LEU A 313 -2.21 -26.10 -2.25
CA LEU A 313 -3.45 -26.01 -3.06
C LEU A 313 -4.39 -24.93 -2.51
N ASP A 314 -4.44 -24.78 -1.18
CA ASP A 314 -5.23 -23.72 -0.54
C ASP A 314 -4.61 -22.35 -0.86
N ALA A 315 -3.28 -22.23 -0.79
CA ALA A 315 -2.57 -21.01 -1.14
C ALA A 315 -2.80 -20.61 -2.62
N MET A 316 -2.67 -21.53 -3.54
CA MET A 316 -2.93 -21.33 -4.96
C MET A 316 -4.39 -20.93 -5.21
N GLY A 317 -5.34 -21.68 -4.63
CA GLY A 317 -6.76 -21.40 -4.75
C GLY A 317 -7.13 -20.02 -4.20
N ALA A 318 -6.48 -19.55 -3.12
CA ALA A 318 -6.64 -18.19 -2.60
C ALA A 318 -6.19 -17.14 -3.61
N LEU A 319 -4.99 -17.30 -4.19
CA LEU A 319 -4.44 -16.38 -5.18
C LEU A 319 -5.25 -16.35 -6.49
N GLU A 320 -5.73 -17.49 -6.99
CA GLU A 320 -6.56 -17.57 -8.21
C GLU A 320 -7.93 -16.88 -8.04
N ARG A 321 -8.47 -16.87 -6.82
CA ARG A 321 -9.72 -16.17 -6.49
C ARG A 321 -9.56 -14.66 -6.40
N MET A 322 -8.34 -14.15 -6.24
CA MET A 322 -8.12 -12.71 -6.14
C MET A 322 -8.63 -11.95 -7.35
N ARG A 323 -9.08 -10.75 -7.09
CA ARG A 323 -9.54 -9.81 -8.11
C ARG A 323 -8.91 -8.44 -7.83
N PRO A 324 -8.71 -7.62 -8.87
CA PRO A 324 -8.24 -6.26 -8.69
C PRO A 324 -9.16 -5.49 -7.74
N THR A 325 -8.55 -4.76 -6.80
CA THR A 325 -9.29 -3.87 -5.89
C THR A 325 -9.57 -2.53 -6.57
N GLU A 326 -10.46 -1.73 -6.00
CA GLU A 326 -10.79 -0.41 -6.51
C GLU A 326 -9.52 0.44 -6.73
N LYS A 327 -9.46 1.11 -7.88
CA LYS A 327 -8.32 1.95 -8.32
C LYS A 327 -6.97 1.23 -8.50
N ARG A 328 -6.98 -0.12 -8.51
CA ARG A 328 -5.78 -0.96 -8.71
C ARG A 328 -6.02 -2.02 -9.79
N GLY A 329 -6.35 -1.55 -10.98
CA GLY A 329 -6.57 -2.40 -12.14
C GLY A 329 -8.00 -2.98 -12.24
N ASN A 330 -8.96 -2.50 -11.44
CA ASN A 330 -10.35 -2.93 -11.60
C ASN A 330 -10.93 -2.45 -12.94
N VAL A 331 -11.71 -3.32 -13.58
CA VAL A 331 -12.29 -3.05 -14.89
C VAL A 331 -13.73 -2.60 -14.75
N LEU A 332 -14.04 -1.50 -15.42
CA LEU A 332 -15.38 -0.92 -15.55
C LEU A 332 -15.81 -1.02 -17.03
N THR A 333 -17.11 -1.10 -17.28
CA THR A 333 -17.64 -1.06 -18.66
C THR A 333 -18.44 0.21 -18.87
N TRP A 334 -18.16 0.92 -19.96
CA TRP A 334 -18.92 2.10 -20.36
C TRP A 334 -19.12 2.13 -21.89
N CYS A 335 -20.37 2.18 -22.35
CA CYS A 335 -20.74 2.18 -23.79
C CYS A 335 -20.04 1.12 -24.63
N GLY A 336 -19.81 -0.08 -24.07
CA GLY A 336 -19.12 -1.19 -24.76
C GLY A 336 -17.60 -1.09 -24.81
N ALA A 337 -17.01 -0.08 -24.18
CA ALA A 337 -15.58 0.00 -23.88
C ALA A 337 -15.25 -0.57 -22.50
N GLU A 338 -14.07 -1.19 -22.35
CA GLU A 338 -13.52 -1.62 -21.06
C GLU A 338 -12.56 -0.55 -20.52
N ILE A 339 -12.75 -0.11 -19.30
CA ILE A 339 -11.94 0.91 -18.65
C ILE A 339 -11.24 0.30 -17.44
N VAL A 340 -9.92 0.24 -17.50
CA VAL A 340 -9.06 -0.23 -16.40
C VAL A 340 -8.73 0.95 -15.50
N ASN A 341 -9.32 0.96 -14.33
CA ASN A 341 -9.07 1.97 -13.31
C ASN A 341 -7.86 1.56 -12.45
N ASP A 342 -6.69 2.11 -12.76
CA ASP A 342 -5.45 1.95 -11.99
C ASP A 342 -4.92 3.30 -11.49
N THR A 343 -5.85 4.12 -10.98
CA THR A 343 -5.63 5.53 -10.63
C THR A 343 -5.10 5.75 -9.22
N TYR A 344 -4.84 4.69 -8.46
CA TYR A 344 -4.39 4.82 -7.07
C TYR A 344 -3.03 5.52 -6.97
N ASN A 345 -2.04 5.06 -7.73
CA ASN A 345 -0.71 5.67 -7.82
C ASN A 345 0.00 5.24 -9.10
N SER A 346 1.03 6.02 -9.52
CA SER A 346 1.85 5.72 -10.69
C SER A 346 3.33 6.05 -10.44
N ASN A 347 4.17 5.26 -11.08
CA ASN A 347 5.59 5.53 -11.29
C ASN A 347 5.98 4.91 -12.65
N PRO A 348 7.17 5.21 -13.20
CA PRO A 348 7.57 4.72 -14.52
C PRO A 348 7.41 3.22 -14.71
N GLY A 349 7.96 2.40 -13.81
CA GLY A 349 7.90 0.94 -13.94
C GLY A 349 6.49 0.36 -13.81
N ALA A 350 5.65 0.97 -12.95
CA ALA A 350 4.26 0.56 -12.81
C ALA A 350 3.40 0.97 -14.01
N LEU A 351 3.70 2.10 -14.66
CA LEU A 351 3.04 2.51 -15.89
C LEU A 351 3.43 1.57 -17.03
N ASP A 352 4.72 1.33 -17.23
CA ASP A 352 5.25 0.44 -18.27
C ASP A 352 4.66 -0.97 -18.19
N SER A 353 4.58 -1.54 -16.97
CA SER A 353 4.00 -2.86 -16.75
C SER A 353 2.51 -2.93 -17.11
N MET A 354 1.73 -1.89 -16.79
CA MET A 354 0.31 -1.85 -17.15
C MET A 354 0.08 -1.57 -18.63
N VAL A 355 0.95 -0.80 -19.28
CA VAL A 355 0.95 -0.59 -20.72
C VAL A 355 1.27 -1.90 -21.45
N GLU A 356 2.21 -2.70 -20.95
CA GLU A 356 2.50 -4.03 -21.48
C GLU A 356 1.26 -4.94 -21.39
N ALA A 357 0.60 -4.98 -20.24
CA ALA A 357 -0.64 -5.73 -20.07
C ALA A 357 -1.75 -5.25 -21.03
N LEU A 358 -1.86 -3.95 -21.24
CA LEU A 358 -2.80 -3.38 -22.22
C LEU A 358 -2.49 -3.84 -23.66
N ARG A 359 -1.21 -3.89 -24.05
CA ARG A 359 -0.78 -4.39 -25.37
C ARG A 359 -1.16 -5.84 -25.60
N ASN A 360 -1.02 -6.68 -24.58
CA ASN A 360 -1.36 -8.10 -24.63
C ASN A 360 -2.87 -8.35 -24.54
N THR A 361 -3.68 -7.29 -24.38
CA THR A 361 -5.13 -7.38 -24.31
C THR A 361 -5.74 -7.28 -25.71
N LYS A 362 -6.72 -8.15 -26.00
CA LYS A 362 -7.47 -8.08 -27.27
C LYS A 362 -8.41 -6.87 -27.24
N ALA A 363 -8.20 -5.91 -28.13
CA ALA A 363 -8.98 -4.68 -28.25
C ALA A 363 -9.10 -4.24 -29.71
N LYS A 364 -10.14 -3.47 -30.04
CA LYS A 364 -10.21 -2.75 -31.32
C LYS A 364 -9.23 -1.57 -31.32
N ARG A 365 -9.14 -0.87 -30.20
CA ARG A 365 -8.26 0.27 -29.97
C ARG A 365 -7.80 0.27 -28.52
N ARG A 366 -6.52 0.56 -28.28
CA ARG A 366 -5.89 0.65 -26.96
C ARG A 366 -5.60 2.11 -26.65
N ILE A 367 -6.11 2.58 -25.52
CA ILE A 367 -6.01 3.97 -25.09
C ILE A 367 -5.34 4.02 -23.72
N VAL A 368 -4.36 4.91 -23.56
CA VAL A 368 -3.74 5.19 -22.27
C VAL A 368 -4.07 6.62 -21.85
N VAL A 369 -4.72 6.77 -20.71
CA VAL A 369 -4.89 8.05 -20.04
C VAL A 369 -3.88 8.10 -18.89
N ALA A 370 -2.76 8.78 -19.14
CA ALA A 370 -1.64 8.85 -18.22
C ALA A 370 -1.59 10.22 -17.53
N GLY A 371 -1.82 10.26 -16.24
CA GLY A 371 -1.61 11.46 -15.45
C GLY A 371 -0.16 11.61 -15.00
N GLU A 372 0.17 12.81 -14.50
CA GLU A 372 1.48 13.13 -13.96
C GLU A 372 1.97 12.12 -12.92
N MET A 373 3.23 11.73 -13.01
CA MET A 373 3.93 10.96 -11.99
C MET A 373 4.71 11.91 -11.08
N LEU A 374 4.24 12.04 -9.84
CA LEU A 374 4.81 12.96 -8.85
C LEU A 374 6.04 12.37 -8.15
N GLU A 375 6.78 13.23 -7.43
CA GLU A 375 7.92 12.87 -6.57
C GLU A 375 9.13 12.25 -7.31
N LEU A 376 9.26 12.51 -8.60
CA LEU A 376 10.40 12.06 -9.42
C LEU A 376 11.56 13.07 -9.42
N GLY A 377 11.38 14.22 -8.78
CA GLY A 377 12.40 15.26 -8.69
C GLY A 377 12.88 15.77 -10.07
N PRO A 378 14.16 16.15 -10.19
CA PRO A 378 14.70 16.71 -11.45
C PRO A 378 14.63 15.78 -12.65
N ALA A 379 14.51 14.45 -12.42
CA ALA A 379 14.40 13.46 -13.48
C ALA A 379 12.96 13.31 -14.05
N GLY A 380 11.98 14.02 -13.45
CA GLY A 380 10.56 13.84 -13.78
C GLY A 380 10.26 14.01 -15.26
N GLY A 381 10.68 15.08 -15.89
CA GLY A 381 10.43 15.33 -17.32
C GLY A 381 11.03 14.24 -18.22
N SER A 382 12.30 13.88 -18.00
CA SER A 382 12.96 12.83 -18.79
C SER A 382 12.33 11.45 -18.63
N LEU A 383 11.88 11.11 -17.42
CA LEU A 383 11.20 9.84 -17.14
C LEU A 383 9.81 9.80 -17.78
N HIS A 384 9.05 10.89 -17.76
CA HIS A 384 7.78 10.99 -18.48
C HIS A 384 7.99 10.84 -19.99
N GLY A 385 8.98 11.54 -20.58
CA GLY A 385 9.30 11.43 -21.99
C GLY A 385 9.70 10.02 -22.39
N SER A 386 10.49 9.33 -21.56
CA SER A 386 10.89 7.93 -21.80
C SER A 386 9.69 6.97 -21.77
N CYS A 387 8.79 7.12 -20.78
CA CYS A 387 7.55 6.33 -20.73
C CYS A 387 6.68 6.59 -21.97
N GLY A 388 6.57 7.86 -22.41
CA GLY A 388 5.85 8.20 -23.65
C GLY A 388 6.45 7.55 -24.89
N ALA A 389 7.77 7.61 -25.06
CA ALA A 389 8.48 6.97 -26.16
C ALA A 389 8.32 5.43 -26.17
N ALA A 390 8.12 4.84 -25.00
CA ALA A 390 7.83 3.41 -24.86
C ALA A 390 6.39 3.01 -25.20
N MET A 391 5.45 3.93 -25.51
CA MET A 391 4.02 3.66 -25.76
C MET A 391 3.71 3.06 -27.14
N THR A 392 4.71 2.54 -27.86
CA THR A 392 4.48 1.84 -29.14
C THR A 392 3.49 0.69 -28.99
N GLY A 393 2.55 0.53 -29.92
CA GLY A 393 1.48 -0.48 -29.85
C GLY A 393 0.25 -0.06 -29.03
N VAL A 394 0.23 1.17 -28.52
CA VAL A 394 -0.96 1.88 -28.04
C VAL A 394 -1.47 2.76 -29.19
N ASP A 395 -2.80 2.86 -29.37
CA ASP A 395 -3.39 3.63 -30.47
C ASP A 395 -3.49 5.12 -30.11
N VAL A 396 -3.86 5.45 -28.87
CA VAL A 396 -4.02 6.84 -28.42
C VAL A 396 -3.48 7.00 -26.98
N VAL A 397 -2.75 8.09 -26.76
CA VAL A 397 -2.28 8.52 -25.44
C VAL A 397 -2.89 9.86 -25.08
N LEU A 398 -3.54 9.95 -23.93
CA LEU A 398 -4.03 11.19 -23.35
C LEU A 398 -3.22 11.50 -22.08
N GLY A 399 -2.36 12.51 -22.15
CA GLY A 399 -1.62 13.02 -20.98
C GLY A 399 -2.48 13.95 -20.14
N VAL A 400 -2.41 13.84 -18.83
CA VAL A 400 -3.23 14.65 -17.92
C VAL A 400 -2.36 15.33 -16.87
N ARG A 401 -2.34 16.67 -16.89
CA ARG A 401 -1.67 17.54 -15.95
C ARG A 401 -0.14 17.49 -15.98
N GLY A 402 0.47 18.64 -15.74
CA GLY A 402 1.90 18.81 -15.42
C GLY A 402 2.85 18.13 -16.40
N LEU A 403 3.80 17.38 -15.88
CA LEU A 403 4.83 16.68 -16.66
C LEU A 403 4.29 15.54 -17.55
N ALA A 404 2.99 15.19 -17.49
CA ALA A 404 2.39 14.30 -18.47
C ALA A 404 2.45 14.88 -19.90
N LYS A 405 2.75 16.19 -20.04
CA LYS A 405 3.03 16.82 -21.33
C LYS A 405 4.29 16.22 -21.99
N ASP A 406 5.35 16.01 -21.21
CA ASP A 406 6.58 15.38 -21.72
C ASP A 406 6.34 13.93 -22.18
N LEU A 407 5.43 13.21 -21.47
CA LEU A 407 4.99 11.87 -21.90
C LEU A 407 4.27 11.92 -23.26
N VAL A 408 3.38 12.90 -23.44
CA VAL A 408 2.69 13.11 -24.73
C VAL A 408 3.70 13.41 -25.84
N ASP A 409 4.69 14.26 -25.59
CA ASP A 409 5.72 14.59 -26.57
C ASP A 409 6.59 13.36 -26.92
N GLY A 410 6.92 12.53 -25.91
CA GLY A 410 7.59 11.23 -26.12
C GLY A 410 6.76 10.27 -26.97
N ALA A 411 5.46 10.14 -26.72
CA ALA A 411 4.55 9.29 -27.48
C ALA A 411 4.42 9.76 -28.94
N ARG A 412 4.27 11.06 -29.17
CA ARG A 412 4.28 11.65 -30.50
C ARG A 412 5.59 11.38 -31.26
N GLY A 413 6.71 11.51 -30.56
CA GLY A 413 8.03 11.19 -31.11
C GLY A 413 8.17 9.72 -31.55
N ALA A 414 7.45 8.81 -30.91
CA ALA A 414 7.35 7.39 -31.24
C ALA A 414 6.26 7.08 -32.28
N GLY A 415 5.57 8.09 -32.84
CA GLY A 415 4.55 7.93 -33.85
C GLY A 415 3.16 7.52 -33.33
N VAL A 416 2.91 7.67 -32.04
CA VAL A 416 1.61 7.38 -31.38
C VAL A 416 0.77 8.66 -31.41
N GLU A 417 -0.53 8.52 -31.70
CA GLU A 417 -1.49 9.63 -31.58
C GLU A 417 -1.59 10.03 -30.09
N ALA A 418 -1.32 11.32 -29.79
CA ALA A 418 -1.28 11.76 -28.40
C ALA A 418 -1.80 13.18 -28.23
N GLU A 419 -2.57 13.38 -27.17
CA GLU A 419 -3.15 14.66 -26.76
C GLU A 419 -2.83 14.95 -25.29
N PHE A 420 -2.93 16.23 -24.90
CA PHE A 420 -2.72 16.67 -23.54
C PHE A 420 -3.92 17.48 -23.04
N VAL A 421 -4.33 17.23 -21.79
CA VAL A 421 -5.37 18.01 -21.10
C VAL A 421 -4.89 18.42 -19.72
N GLU A 422 -5.39 19.53 -19.21
CA GLU A 422 -4.90 20.12 -17.96
C GLU A 422 -5.51 19.48 -16.71
N THR A 423 -6.69 18.87 -16.81
CA THR A 423 -7.41 18.37 -15.64
C THR A 423 -8.02 16.98 -15.88
N PRO A 424 -8.25 16.20 -14.80
CA PRO A 424 -8.96 14.93 -14.89
C PRO A 424 -10.37 15.06 -15.47
N GLU A 425 -11.08 16.15 -15.20
CA GLU A 425 -12.41 16.40 -15.70
C GLU A 425 -12.40 16.54 -17.23
N MET A 426 -11.42 17.27 -17.79
CA MET A 426 -11.24 17.37 -19.24
C MET A 426 -10.90 16.00 -19.87
N ALA A 427 -10.16 15.15 -19.15
CA ALA A 427 -9.93 13.77 -19.61
C ALA A 427 -11.24 12.97 -19.63
N GLY A 428 -12.12 13.15 -18.67
CA GLY A 428 -13.45 12.54 -18.65
C GLY A 428 -14.32 13.00 -19.81
N GLU A 429 -14.30 14.28 -20.15
CA GLU A 429 -15.01 14.82 -21.32
C GLU A 429 -14.46 14.26 -22.64
N TRP A 430 -13.13 14.15 -22.73
CA TRP A 430 -12.46 13.53 -23.87
C TRP A 430 -12.89 12.05 -24.00
N LEU A 431 -12.88 11.29 -22.92
CA LEU A 431 -13.32 9.89 -22.91
C LEU A 431 -14.78 9.77 -23.36
N ARG A 432 -15.68 10.60 -22.82
CA ARG A 432 -17.11 10.59 -23.16
C ARG A 432 -17.34 10.82 -24.66
N THR A 433 -16.52 11.67 -25.30
CA THR A 433 -16.66 12.04 -26.71
C THR A 433 -16.00 11.03 -27.65
N ASN A 434 -14.89 10.40 -27.23
CA ASN A 434 -14.03 9.64 -28.11
C ASN A 434 -14.12 8.12 -27.94
N LEU A 435 -14.65 7.61 -26.80
CA LEU A 435 -14.74 6.17 -26.57
C LEU A 435 -15.74 5.51 -27.52
N ARG A 436 -15.39 4.30 -27.94
CA ARG A 436 -16.17 3.46 -28.86
C ARG A 436 -16.25 2.03 -28.34
N GLU A 437 -17.27 1.32 -28.78
CA GLU A 437 -17.40 -0.12 -28.48
C GLU A 437 -16.18 -0.91 -28.94
N GLY A 438 -15.62 -1.68 -28.02
CA GLY A 438 -14.43 -2.50 -28.21
C GLY A 438 -13.10 -1.79 -27.94
N ASP A 439 -13.13 -0.54 -27.47
CA ASP A 439 -11.96 0.13 -26.92
C ASP A 439 -11.59 -0.49 -25.56
N VAL A 440 -10.30 -0.50 -25.27
CA VAL A 440 -9.77 -0.78 -23.94
C VAL A 440 -8.92 0.40 -23.49
N VAL A 441 -9.24 0.94 -22.32
CA VAL A 441 -8.63 2.16 -21.78
C VAL A 441 -7.94 1.86 -20.46
N LEU A 442 -6.68 2.24 -20.31
CA LEU A 442 -5.96 2.26 -19.05
C LEU A 442 -5.94 3.69 -18.47
N LEU A 443 -6.45 3.89 -17.27
CA LEU A 443 -6.28 5.13 -16.50
C LEU A 443 -5.23 4.91 -15.41
N LYS A 444 -4.14 5.69 -15.43
CA LYS A 444 -3.08 5.58 -14.42
C LYS A 444 -2.41 6.92 -14.14
N ALA A 445 -2.30 7.28 -12.85
CA ALA A 445 -1.68 8.53 -12.39
C ALA A 445 -1.18 8.42 -10.95
N SER A 446 -0.32 9.35 -10.52
CA SER A 446 -0.01 9.53 -9.12
C SER A 446 -1.24 9.99 -8.32
N ARG A 447 -1.29 9.62 -7.03
CA ARG A 447 -2.44 9.87 -6.13
C ARG A 447 -2.88 11.35 -6.09
N GLY A 448 -1.91 12.27 -6.13
CA GLY A 448 -2.18 13.73 -6.10
C GLY A 448 -2.86 14.28 -7.35
N VAL A 449 -2.87 13.55 -8.47
CA VAL A 449 -3.59 13.94 -9.70
C VAL A 449 -5.10 13.73 -9.56
N ARG A 450 -5.52 12.72 -8.79
CA ARG A 450 -6.92 12.32 -8.62
C ARG A 450 -7.61 11.96 -9.94
N LEU A 451 -6.92 11.17 -10.76
CA LEU A 451 -7.40 10.83 -12.11
C LEU A 451 -8.74 10.07 -12.12
N GLU A 452 -9.13 9.44 -11.01
CA GLU A 452 -10.46 8.83 -10.84
C GLU A 452 -11.63 9.80 -11.11
N ARG A 453 -11.41 11.13 -10.99
CA ARG A 453 -12.42 12.15 -11.31
C ARG A 453 -12.80 12.17 -12.80
N ALA A 454 -11.92 11.65 -13.66
CA ALA A 454 -12.25 11.44 -15.07
C ALA A 454 -13.40 10.42 -15.25
N LEU A 455 -13.48 9.42 -14.34
CA LEU A 455 -14.55 8.42 -14.36
C LEU A 455 -15.87 8.98 -13.82
N GLU A 456 -15.81 9.91 -12.85
CA GLU A 456 -16.99 10.60 -12.33
C GLU A 456 -17.69 11.38 -13.45
N ALA A 457 -16.93 12.00 -14.36
CA ALA A 457 -17.46 12.72 -15.52
C ALA A 457 -18.17 11.83 -16.55
N LEU A 458 -17.91 10.52 -16.56
CA LEU A 458 -18.63 9.56 -17.41
C LEU A 458 -20.01 9.19 -16.86
N THR A 459 -20.23 9.34 -15.56
CA THR A 459 -21.48 8.96 -14.88
C THR A 459 -22.48 10.12 -14.75
N VAL A 460 -22.06 11.35 -15.07
CA VAL A 460 -22.96 12.51 -15.07
C VAL A 460 -23.73 12.53 -16.39
N PRO A 461 -25.10 12.50 -16.34
CA PRO A 461 -25.96 12.50 -17.54
C PRO A 461 -25.84 13.77 -18.37
#